data_40eef157deec82364274074193f4f356
#
_entry.id   40eef157deec82364274074193f4f356
#
_cell.length_a   1.000
_cell.length_b   1.000
_cell.length_c   1.000
_cell.angle_alpha   90.00
_cell.angle_beta   90.00
_cell.angle_gamma   90.00
#
_symmetry.space_group_name_H-M   'P 1'
#
loop_
_entity.id
_entity.type
_entity.pdbx_description
1 polymer ?
#
loop_
_entity_poly.entity_id
_entity_poly.type
_entity_poly.pdbx_seq_one_letter_code
_entity_poly.pdbx_strand_id
1 'polypeptide(L)'
;MVTGAFYGSSGAYDVIYTSDSSLIFKQNCFLWLASGQNDLRQPLFAIISAPFVGIFSALTIPFLHNQVIVACVLQIANIMALIFILVMLSDLLELKNNIKIFFWIMSMTFYPVMLFHIMVEQYIFVVFWLLFFVQMTLKNNGRQDIGFIGAVGGLITNAAMIPLLFYKDHTSWRERIVYVWKTFLKGIFAILVFSRFDIILHCMDGLKGTMSFAGQGLSFTEKWYQYTAFVRSCFIAPDFCLYQEGGLPTWQLAQATQTDWLGVTILLLTVVSFLINRKDIVSRISFGWTAFSLLLLLIVGYGASENGMILYSLYFGWAFWLSLFKLLQNILYRMKCKEVMLRIIMTLITVFLFVINIRGMGEMVSFASLFYPYQ
;
A
#
# COMPACT_ATOMS: atom_id res chain seq x y z
N MET A 1 -11.49 16.75 -8.50
CA MET A 1 -12.11 16.56 -9.82
C MET A 1 -12.62 15.13 -9.90
N VAL A 2 -13.91 14.97 -10.17
CA VAL A 2 -14.54 13.65 -10.27
C VAL A 2 -14.54 13.26 -11.74
N THR A 3 -13.94 12.12 -12.09
CA THR A 3 -13.96 11.59 -13.46
C THR A 3 -14.31 10.11 -13.44
N GLY A 4 -14.89 9.63 -14.53
CA GLY A 4 -15.23 8.22 -14.69
C GLY A 4 -14.04 7.26 -14.58
N ALA A 5 -12.86 7.73 -14.98
CA ALA A 5 -11.62 6.97 -14.90
C ALA A 5 -11.26 6.54 -13.46
N PHE A 6 -11.54 7.40 -12.46
CA PHE A 6 -11.23 7.13 -11.06
C PHE A 6 -12.37 6.41 -10.32
N TYR A 7 -13.58 6.45 -10.83
CA TYR A 7 -14.79 6.05 -10.10
C TYR A 7 -15.65 5.03 -10.86
N GLY A 8 -15.08 4.35 -11.83
CA GLY A 8 -15.70 3.19 -12.45
C GLY A 8 -16.86 3.45 -13.42
N SER A 9 -17.08 4.69 -13.86
CA SER A 9 -18.09 4.97 -14.90
C SER A 9 -17.61 4.63 -16.31
N SER A 10 -16.34 4.29 -16.49
CA SER A 10 -15.70 3.93 -17.75
C SER A 10 -15.98 2.50 -18.26
N GLY A 11 -16.92 1.78 -17.66
CA GLY A 11 -17.29 0.45 -18.12
C GLY A 11 -16.54 -0.69 -17.41
N ALA A 12 -16.06 -1.68 -18.19
CA ALA A 12 -15.43 -2.89 -17.66
C ALA A 12 -13.89 -2.80 -17.54
N TYR A 13 -13.28 -1.67 -17.95
CA TYR A 13 -11.83 -1.54 -18.07
C TYR A 13 -11.24 -0.71 -16.94
N ASP A 14 -10.08 -1.14 -16.46
CA ASP A 14 -9.26 -0.41 -15.51
C ASP A 14 -8.40 0.58 -16.30
N VAL A 15 -8.88 1.81 -16.41
CA VAL A 15 -8.30 2.80 -17.32
C VAL A 15 -7.08 3.54 -16.75
N ILE A 16 -6.83 3.42 -15.45
CA ILE A 16 -5.67 4.03 -14.78
C ILE A 16 -4.93 2.96 -14.00
N TYR A 17 -3.73 2.62 -14.45
CA TYR A 17 -2.78 1.71 -13.80
C TYR A 17 -3.36 0.35 -13.40
N THR A 18 -4.31 -0.19 -14.15
CA THR A 18 -4.98 -1.46 -13.80
C THR A 18 -5.61 -1.47 -12.41
N SER A 19 -6.09 -0.30 -11.96
CA SER A 19 -6.72 -0.17 -10.64
C SER A 19 -8.09 -0.84 -10.58
N ASP A 20 -8.42 -1.49 -9.47
CA ASP A 20 -9.70 -2.15 -9.23
C ASP A 20 -10.86 -1.17 -8.92
N SER A 21 -10.71 0.13 -9.24
CA SER A 21 -11.68 1.16 -8.88
C SER A 21 -13.08 0.86 -9.43
N SER A 22 -13.18 0.45 -10.70
CA SER A 22 -14.47 0.08 -11.33
C SER A 22 -15.13 -1.11 -10.67
N LEU A 23 -14.33 -2.09 -10.27
CA LEU A 23 -14.77 -3.30 -9.58
C LEU A 23 -15.31 -2.96 -8.18
N ILE A 24 -14.58 -2.13 -7.44
CA ILE A 24 -14.95 -1.67 -6.09
C ILE A 24 -16.30 -0.96 -6.14
N PHE A 25 -16.52 -0.06 -7.11
CA PHE A 25 -17.79 0.64 -7.26
C PHE A 25 -18.95 -0.26 -7.67
N LYS A 26 -18.75 -1.11 -8.68
CA LYS A 26 -19.81 -2.00 -9.21
C LYS A 26 -20.23 -3.07 -8.22
N GLN A 27 -19.30 -3.60 -7.45
CA GLN A 27 -19.55 -4.71 -6.53
C GLN A 27 -19.86 -4.24 -5.11
N ASN A 28 -19.89 -2.92 -4.87
CA ASN A 28 -20.11 -2.36 -3.53
C ASN A 28 -19.22 -3.04 -2.47
N CYS A 29 -17.95 -3.27 -2.78
CA CYS A 29 -17.01 -3.99 -1.91
C CYS A 29 -16.90 -3.42 -0.50
N PHE A 30 -17.23 -2.15 -0.34
CA PHE A 30 -17.28 -1.50 0.97
C PHE A 30 -18.58 -1.74 1.74
N LEU A 31 -19.59 -2.31 1.10
CA LEU A 31 -20.82 -2.72 1.75
C LEU A 31 -20.76 -4.23 1.97
N TRP A 32 -20.27 -4.63 3.11
CA TRP A 32 -20.04 -6.03 3.46
C TRP A 32 -21.21 -6.99 3.09
N LEU A 33 -22.46 -6.57 3.31
CA LEU A 33 -23.63 -7.39 3.03
C LEU A 33 -23.91 -7.60 1.53
N ALA A 34 -23.41 -6.69 0.70
CA ALA A 34 -23.59 -6.72 -0.76
C ALA A 34 -22.40 -7.34 -1.49
N SER A 35 -21.22 -7.39 -0.86
CA SER A 35 -20.04 -7.93 -1.50
C SER A 35 -20.09 -9.44 -1.56
N GLY A 36 -20.35 -9.99 -2.73
CA GLY A 36 -20.12 -11.40 -3.03
C GLY A 36 -18.64 -11.73 -3.20
N GLN A 37 -17.72 -10.83 -2.83
CA GLN A 37 -16.28 -10.99 -3.03
C GLN A 37 -15.65 -11.76 -1.88
N ASN A 38 -15.52 -13.04 -2.08
CA ASN A 38 -14.73 -13.92 -1.24
C ASN A 38 -13.41 -14.25 -1.97
N ASP A 39 -12.66 -13.21 -2.34
CA ASP A 39 -11.34 -13.39 -2.91
C ASP A 39 -10.37 -13.89 -1.85
N LEU A 40 -9.71 -15.02 -2.12
CA LEU A 40 -8.67 -15.58 -1.24
C LEU A 40 -7.54 -14.57 -0.98
N ARG A 41 -7.27 -13.65 -1.90
CA ARG A 41 -6.26 -12.60 -1.73
C ARG A 41 -6.62 -11.63 -0.61
N GLN A 42 -7.93 -11.37 -0.41
CA GLN A 42 -8.45 -10.32 0.46
C GLN A 42 -9.68 -10.79 1.26
N PRO A 43 -9.53 -11.84 2.05
CA PRO A 43 -10.66 -12.61 2.60
C PRO A 43 -11.55 -11.84 3.58
N LEU A 44 -11.07 -10.74 4.17
CA LEU A 44 -11.84 -9.92 5.13
C LEU A 44 -11.91 -8.46 4.70
N PHE A 45 -11.64 -8.13 3.43
CA PHE A 45 -11.51 -6.74 2.99
C PHE A 45 -12.71 -5.86 3.37
N ALA A 46 -13.94 -6.34 3.14
CA ALA A 46 -15.14 -5.59 3.46
C ALA A 46 -15.24 -5.22 4.96
N ILE A 47 -14.75 -6.11 5.85
CA ILE A 47 -14.77 -5.88 7.30
C ILE A 47 -13.65 -4.98 7.76
N ILE A 48 -12.45 -5.20 7.26
CA ILE A 48 -11.30 -4.39 7.66
C ILE A 48 -11.40 -2.94 7.19
N SER A 49 -12.10 -2.68 6.10
CA SER A 49 -12.39 -1.33 5.62
C SER A 49 -13.52 -0.64 6.41
N ALA A 50 -14.37 -1.41 7.10
CA ALA A 50 -15.53 -0.90 7.83
C ALA A 50 -15.24 0.24 8.82
N PRO A 51 -14.13 0.26 9.58
CA PRO A 51 -13.79 1.38 10.46
C PRO A 51 -13.67 2.73 9.73
N PHE A 52 -13.33 2.70 8.44
CA PHE A 52 -13.16 3.90 7.61
C PHE A 52 -14.39 4.18 6.76
N VAL A 53 -15.03 3.14 6.25
CA VAL A 53 -16.08 3.26 5.23
C VAL A 53 -17.47 2.93 5.78
N GLY A 54 -17.56 2.15 6.84
CA GLY A 54 -18.87 1.63 7.32
C GLY A 54 -19.87 2.72 7.66
N ILE A 55 -19.46 3.73 8.45
CA ILE A 55 -20.33 4.86 8.81
C ILE A 55 -20.68 5.67 7.55
N PHE A 56 -19.68 5.97 6.73
CA PHE A 56 -19.87 6.75 5.51
C PHE A 56 -20.71 6.00 4.48
N SER A 57 -20.51 4.67 4.34
CA SER A 57 -21.35 3.84 3.48
C SER A 57 -22.81 3.84 3.92
N ALA A 58 -23.06 3.76 5.23
CA ALA A 58 -24.42 3.87 5.76
C ALA A 58 -25.06 5.23 5.42
N LEU A 59 -24.30 6.31 5.52
CA LEU A 59 -24.75 7.66 5.15
C LEU A 59 -24.99 7.82 3.64
N THR A 60 -24.35 7.01 2.81
CA THR A 60 -24.53 7.07 1.34
C THR A 60 -25.69 6.19 0.85
N ILE A 61 -26.27 5.31 1.66
CA ILE A 61 -27.39 4.44 1.25
C ILE A 61 -28.51 5.21 0.53
N PRO A 62 -29.00 6.37 1.02
CA PRO A 62 -30.00 7.15 0.32
C PRO A 62 -29.54 7.74 -1.02
N PHE A 63 -28.22 7.80 -1.25
CA PHE A 63 -27.56 8.43 -2.39
C PHE A 63 -26.83 7.44 -3.29
N LEU A 64 -27.05 6.12 -3.17
CA LEU A 64 -26.35 5.11 -3.95
C LEU A 64 -26.52 5.28 -5.47
N HIS A 65 -27.59 5.92 -5.90
CA HIS A 65 -27.82 6.30 -7.28
C HIS A 65 -26.93 7.47 -7.74
N ASN A 66 -26.27 8.19 -6.80
CA ASN A 66 -25.38 9.30 -7.09
C ASN A 66 -23.92 8.89 -6.84
N GLN A 67 -23.27 8.41 -7.89
CA GLN A 67 -21.89 7.92 -7.84
C GLN A 67 -20.90 9.01 -7.37
N VAL A 68 -21.17 10.30 -7.62
CA VAL A 68 -20.31 11.40 -7.17
C VAL A 68 -20.27 11.45 -5.64
N ILE A 69 -21.44 11.36 -4.99
CA ILE A 69 -21.52 11.39 -3.52
C ILE A 69 -20.77 10.18 -2.94
N VAL A 70 -21.01 8.98 -3.51
CA VAL A 70 -20.31 7.76 -3.07
C VAL A 70 -18.80 7.91 -3.23
N ALA A 71 -18.34 8.44 -4.37
CA ALA A 71 -16.94 8.69 -4.65
C ALA A 71 -16.30 9.66 -3.64
N CYS A 72 -16.98 10.78 -3.37
CA CYS A 72 -16.49 11.76 -2.38
C CYS A 72 -16.36 11.14 -0.98
N VAL A 73 -17.31 10.32 -0.58
CA VAL A 73 -17.28 9.63 0.72
C VAL A 73 -16.12 8.64 0.80
N LEU A 74 -15.90 7.85 -0.24
CA LEU A 74 -14.78 6.91 -0.30
C LEU A 74 -13.44 7.64 -0.27
N GLN A 75 -13.33 8.81 -0.94
CA GLN A 75 -12.12 9.62 -0.85
C GLN A 75 -11.85 10.14 0.56
N ILE A 76 -12.89 10.58 1.28
CA ILE A 76 -12.71 10.98 2.69
C ILE A 76 -12.17 9.82 3.51
N ALA A 77 -12.72 8.61 3.32
CA ALA A 77 -12.22 7.41 4.01
C ALA A 77 -10.76 7.10 3.67
N ASN A 78 -10.37 7.22 2.40
CA ASN A 78 -8.98 7.05 1.96
C ASN A 78 -8.06 8.09 2.63
N ILE A 79 -8.45 9.37 2.63
CA ILE A 79 -7.67 10.45 3.25
C ILE A 79 -7.51 10.18 4.76
N MET A 80 -8.58 9.76 5.44
CA MET A 80 -8.50 9.42 6.86
C MET A 80 -7.51 8.26 7.11
N ALA A 81 -7.59 7.19 6.32
CA ALA A 81 -6.65 6.08 6.43
C ALA A 81 -5.20 6.52 6.18
N LEU A 82 -4.96 7.37 5.18
CA LEU A 82 -3.63 7.92 4.89
C LEU A 82 -3.10 8.77 6.06
N ILE A 83 -3.94 9.61 6.67
CA ILE A 83 -3.53 10.40 7.85
C ILE A 83 -3.09 9.46 8.97
N PHE A 84 -3.85 8.40 9.27
CA PHE A 84 -3.46 7.42 10.29
C PHE A 84 -2.15 6.70 9.93
N ILE A 85 -1.95 6.35 8.66
CA ILE A 85 -0.69 5.76 8.18
C ILE A 85 0.48 6.71 8.47
N LEU A 86 0.37 8.00 8.12
CA LEU A 86 1.43 8.99 8.35
C LEU A 86 1.71 9.21 9.84
N VAL A 87 0.66 9.23 10.67
CA VAL A 87 0.80 9.29 12.13
C VAL A 87 1.57 8.07 12.65
N MET A 88 1.18 6.86 12.25
CA MET A 88 1.86 5.63 12.66
C MET A 88 3.33 5.60 12.21
N LEU A 89 3.63 6.02 10.98
CA LEU A 89 5.01 6.10 10.48
C LEU A 89 5.86 7.10 11.27
N SER A 90 5.29 8.28 11.59
CA SER A 90 5.99 9.29 12.40
C SER A 90 6.23 8.83 13.84
N ASP A 91 5.33 8.02 14.39
CA ASP A 91 5.49 7.40 15.72
C ASP A 91 6.57 6.30 15.70
N LEU A 92 6.60 5.46 14.66
CA LEU A 92 7.65 4.45 14.48
C LEU A 92 9.05 5.06 14.33
N LEU A 93 9.14 6.26 13.80
CA LEU A 93 10.39 7.04 13.70
C LEU A 93 10.72 7.82 14.97
N GLU A 94 9.85 7.79 15.99
CA GLU A 94 10.01 8.52 17.25
C GLU A 94 10.28 10.03 17.06
N LEU A 95 9.56 10.63 16.09
CA LEU A 95 9.77 12.03 15.74
C LEU A 95 9.22 12.97 16.83
N LYS A 96 9.94 14.06 17.10
CA LYS A 96 9.43 15.17 17.91
C LYS A 96 8.30 15.90 17.17
N ASN A 97 7.37 16.48 17.91
CA ASN A 97 6.18 17.12 17.32
C ASN A 97 6.51 18.20 16.29
N ASN A 98 7.56 18.99 16.52
CA ASN A 98 8.02 20.02 15.58
C ASN A 98 8.62 19.46 14.27
N ILE A 99 9.01 18.17 14.26
CA ILE A 99 9.55 17.48 13.09
C ILE A 99 8.47 16.65 12.41
N LYS A 100 7.48 16.13 13.14
CA LYS A 100 6.36 15.36 12.59
C LYS A 100 5.65 16.10 11.46
N ILE A 101 5.40 17.40 11.64
CA ILE A 101 4.71 18.23 10.64
C ILE A 101 5.50 18.24 9.32
N PHE A 102 6.82 18.46 9.37
CA PHE A 102 7.67 18.43 8.18
C PHE A 102 7.69 17.05 7.52
N PHE A 103 7.74 15.99 8.33
CA PHE A 103 7.66 14.61 7.84
C PHE A 103 6.32 14.32 7.15
N TRP A 104 5.20 14.76 7.71
CA TRP A 104 3.88 14.56 7.09
C TRP A 104 3.76 15.33 5.78
N ILE A 105 4.17 16.61 5.75
CA ILE A 105 4.16 17.41 4.52
C ILE A 105 5.04 16.76 3.44
N MET A 106 6.26 16.33 3.80
CA MET A 106 7.14 15.62 2.88
C MET A 106 6.50 14.32 2.38
N SER A 107 5.94 13.51 3.27
CA SER A 107 5.32 12.23 2.90
C SER A 107 4.09 12.39 2.01
N MET A 108 3.33 13.48 2.18
CA MET A 108 2.21 13.82 1.29
C MET A 108 2.67 14.12 -0.15
N THR A 109 3.95 14.44 -0.37
CA THR A 109 4.49 14.66 -1.71
C THR A 109 5.04 13.39 -2.36
N PHE A 110 5.10 12.25 -1.67
CA PHE A 110 5.43 10.98 -2.29
C PHE A 110 4.35 10.57 -3.28
N TYR A 111 4.77 10.12 -4.45
CA TYR A 111 3.83 9.79 -5.53
C TYR A 111 2.73 8.80 -5.12
N PRO A 112 3.01 7.69 -4.41
CA PRO A 112 1.96 6.77 -3.96
C PRO A 112 0.94 7.43 -3.03
N VAL A 113 1.36 8.34 -2.17
CA VAL A 113 0.44 9.06 -1.27
C VAL A 113 -0.46 9.98 -2.08
N MET A 114 0.10 10.71 -3.07
CA MET A 114 -0.68 11.55 -3.98
C MET A 114 -1.63 10.74 -4.86
N LEU A 115 -1.20 9.57 -5.34
CA LEU A 115 -2.01 8.70 -6.19
C LEU A 115 -3.20 8.10 -5.41
N PHE A 116 -2.91 7.45 -4.30
CA PHE A 116 -3.93 6.69 -3.56
C PHE A 116 -4.93 7.56 -2.79
N HIS A 117 -4.67 8.87 -2.61
CA HIS A 117 -5.70 9.72 -2.04
C HIS A 117 -6.82 10.06 -3.02
N ILE A 118 -6.58 9.98 -4.34
CA ILE A 118 -7.59 10.22 -5.37
C ILE A 118 -8.15 8.94 -6.00
N MET A 119 -7.38 7.86 -5.97
CA MET A 119 -7.85 6.56 -6.45
C MET A 119 -8.60 5.81 -5.36
N VAL A 120 -9.75 5.26 -5.70
CA VAL A 120 -10.47 4.36 -4.82
C VAL A 120 -9.85 2.98 -4.97
N GLU A 121 -8.99 2.64 -4.00
CA GLU A 121 -8.21 1.41 -3.99
C GLU A 121 -8.14 0.81 -2.58
N GLN A 122 -8.01 -0.50 -2.54
CA GLN A 122 -8.03 -1.27 -1.30
C GLN A 122 -6.71 -1.21 -0.51
N TYR A 123 -5.58 -0.96 -1.19
CA TYR A 123 -4.24 -1.02 -0.58
C TYR A 123 -4.04 -0.06 0.59
N ILE A 124 -4.74 1.07 0.62
CA ILE A 124 -4.66 2.03 1.73
C ILE A 124 -5.09 1.37 3.05
N PHE A 125 -6.23 0.68 3.06
CA PHE A 125 -6.75 0.03 4.26
C PHE A 125 -5.89 -1.17 4.67
N VAL A 126 -5.32 -1.87 3.69
CA VAL A 126 -4.35 -2.96 3.92
C VAL A 126 -3.11 -2.43 4.63
N VAL A 127 -2.53 -1.32 4.14
CA VAL A 127 -1.34 -0.69 4.75
C VAL A 127 -1.65 -0.15 6.14
N PHE A 128 -2.83 0.43 6.35
CA PHE A 128 -3.25 0.85 7.68
C PHE A 128 -3.22 -0.31 8.68
N TRP A 129 -3.86 -1.44 8.36
CA TRP A 129 -3.88 -2.59 9.25
C TRP A 129 -2.51 -3.24 9.46
N LEU A 130 -1.68 -3.24 8.42
CA LEU A 130 -0.30 -3.72 8.50
C LEU A 130 0.52 -2.88 9.49
N LEU A 131 0.48 -1.55 9.35
CA LEU A 131 1.19 -0.63 10.24
C LEU A 131 0.59 -0.62 11.64
N PHE A 132 -0.73 -0.75 11.77
CA PHE A 132 -1.39 -0.92 13.06
C PHE A 132 -0.89 -2.18 13.77
N PHE A 133 -0.77 -3.31 13.05
CA PHE A 133 -0.17 -4.52 13.59
C PHE A 133 1.26 -4.31 14.06
N VAL A 134 2.11 -3.69 13.23
CA VAL A 134 3.49 -3.36 13.60
C VAL A 134 3.54 -2.49 14.87
N GLN A 135 2.73 -1.43 14.92
CA GLN A 135 2.69 -0.53 16.07
C GLN A 135 2.21 -1.21 17.35
N MET A 136 1.15 -2.05 17.26
CA MET A 136 0.64 -2.81 18.42
C MET A 136 1.69 -3.80 18.92
N THR A 137 2.44 -4.42 18.02
CA THR A 137 3.53 -5.32 18.38
C THR A 137 4.65 -4.60 19.11
N LEU A 138 5.09 -3.45 18.61
CA LEU A 138 6.20 -2.69 19.21
C LEU A 138 5.81 -2.03 20.53
N LYS A 139 4.55 -1.61 20.69
CA LYS A 139 4.03 -1.08 21.96
C LYS A 139 3.68 -2.17 22.98
N ASN A 140 3.90 -3.44 22.63
CA ASN A 140 3.55 -4.61 23.45
C ASN A 140 2.09 -4.58 23.95
N ASN A 141 1.20 -4.07 23.11
CA ASN A 141 -0.22 -3.95 23.40
C ASN A 141 -0.91 -5.29 23.13
N GLY A 142 -1.67 -5.83 24.07
CA GLY A 142 -2.36 -7.13 23.94
C GLY A 142 -3.30 -7.31 22.74
N ARG A 143 -3.40 -6.32 21.84
CA ARG A 143 -4.24 -6.33 20.62
C ARG A 143 -3.47 -6.70 19.34
N GLN A 144 -2.30 -7.31 19.45
CA GLN A 144 -1.49 -7.72 18.29
C GLN A 144 -2.26 -8.69 17.37
N ASP A 145 -3.04 -9.60 17.95
CA ASP A 145 -3.86 -10.57 17.20
C ASP A 145 -4.90 -9.89 16.30
N ILE A 146 -5.57 -8.83 16.79
CA ILE A 146 -6.53 -8.05 15.99
C ILE A 146 -5.81 -7.38 14.82
N GLY A 147 -4.68 -6.73 15.08
CA GLY A 147 -3.87 -6.10 14.05
C GLY A 147 -3.41 -7.09 12.98
N PHE A 148 -2.93 -8.26 13.38
CA PHE A 148 -2.49 -9.31 12.47
C PHE A 148 -3.64 -9.87 11.62
N ILE A 149 -4.78 -10.19 12.25
CA ILE A 149 -5.97 -10.69 11.54
C ILE A 149 -6.49 -9.64 10.54
N GLY A 150 -6.52 -8.36 10.93
CA GLY A 150 -6.86 -7.27 10.02
C GLY A 150 -5.90 -7.16 8.85
N ALA A 151 -4.60 -7.22 9.11
CA ALA A 151 -3.58 -7.15 8.06
C ALA A 151 -3.68 -8.32 7.07
N VAL A 152 -3.74 -9.56 7.56
CA VAL A 152 -3.83 -10.78 6.72
C VAL A 152 -5.21 -10.87 6.04
N GLY A 153 -6.27 -10.47 6.74
CA GLY A 153 -7.61 -10.42 6.17
C GLY A 153 -7.77 -9.41 5.05
N GLY A 154 -6.97 -8.32 5.09
CA GLY A 154 -6.91 -7.33 4.02
C GLY A 154 -6.12 -7.76 2.82
N LEU A 155 -5.00 -8.44 3.06
CA LEU A 155 -4.17 -9.03 2.00
C LEU A 155 -3.38 -10.21 2.59
N ILE A 156 -3.59 -11.39 2.03
CA ILE A 156 -3.02 -12.64 2.58
C ILE A 156 -1.48 -12.64 2.61
N THR A 157 -0.84 -11.91 1.71
CA THR A 157 0.63 -11.76 1.68
C THR A 157 1.19 -11.09 2.94
N ASN A 158 0.36 -10.37 3.73
CA ASN A 158 0.75 -9.86 5.05
C ASN A 158 1.07 -10.97 6.05
N ALA A 159 0.74 -12.22 5.75
CA ALA A 159 1.20 -13.38 6.52
C ALA A 159 2.73 -13.47 6.60
N ALA A 160 3.47 -12.86 5.67
CA ALA A 160 4.92 -12.73 5.76
C ALA A 160 5.40 -12.01 7.05
N MET A 161 4.51 -11.27 7.72
CA MET A 161 4.79 -10.64 9.03
C MET A 161 4.55 -11.57 10.25
N ILE A 162 4.22 -12.85 10.07
CA ILE A 162 4.11 -13.83 11.17
C ILE A 162 5.28 -13.79 12.15
N PRO A 163 6.56 -13.63 11.73
CA PRO A 163 7.68 -13.54 12.67
C PRO A 163 7.51 -12.47 13.73
N LEU A 164 6.76 -11.38 13.46
CA LEU A 164 6.50 -10.35 14.46
C LEU A 164 5.59 -10.82 15.61
N LEU A 165 4.74 -11.82 15.41
CA LEU A 165 3.92 -12.39 16.49
C LEU A 165 4.79 -13.08 17.55
N PHE A 166 6.00 -13.50 17.20
CA PHE A 166 6.98 -14.06 18.15
C PHE A 166 7.71 -12.97 18.92
N TYR A 167 7.61 -11.70 18.51
CA TYR A 167 8.20 -10.56 19.19
C TYR A 167 7.31 -10.15 20.37
N LYS A 168 7.39 -10.91 21.45
CA LYS A 168 6.69 -10.64 22.70
C LYS A 168 7.69 -10.74 23.85
N ASP A 169 7.88 -9.62 24.55
CA ASP A 169 8.80 -9.58 25.69
C ASP A 169 8.32 -10.46 26.84
N HIS A 170 9.26 -11.00 27.60
CA HIS A 170 9.06 -11.73 28.86
C HIS A 170 8.19 -13.00 28.80
N THR A 171 7.96 -13.59 27.61
CA THR A 171 7.24 -14.87 27.48
C THR A 171 8.19 -16.00 27.08
N SER A 172 7.91 -17.21 27.58
CA SER A 172 8.64 -18.41 27.17
C SER A 172 8.39 -18.70 25.68
N TRP A 173 9.32 -19.39 25.02
CA TRP A 173 9.16 -19.80 23.61
C TRP A 173 7.90 -20.62 23.37
N ARG A 174 7.53 -21.47 24.33
CA ARG A 174 6.31 -22.28 24.27
C ARG A 174 5.05 -21.40 24.25
N GLU A 175 5.00 -20.38 25.11
CA GLU A 175 3.87 -19.44 25.16
C GLU A 175 3.73 -18.64 23.85
N ARG A 176 4.85 -18.24 23.24
CA ARG A 176 4.85 -17.57 21.94
C ARG A 176 4.26 -18.46 20.84
N ILE A 177 4.65 -19.71 20.76
CA ILE A 177 4.10 -20.67 19.80
C ILE A 177 2.59 -20.82 20.01
N VAL A 178 2.16 -21.01 21.26
CA VAL A 178 0.73 -21.14 21.60
C VAL A 178 -0.05 -19.87 21.21
N TYR A 179 0.55 -18.68 21.44
CA TYR A 179 -0.06 -17.42 21.05
C TYR A 179 -0.22 -17.28 19.54
N VAL A 180 0.83 -17.56 18.78
CA VAL A 180 0.79 -17.56 17.30
C VAL A 180 -0.28 -18.51 16.79
N TRP A 181 -0.31 -19.74 17.34
CA TRP A 181 -1.32 -20.73 16.95
C TRP A 181 -2.75 -20.28 17.26
N LYS A 182 -2.99 -19.71 18.45
CA LYS A 182 -4.31 -19.14 18.80
C LYS A 182 -4.70 -18.00 17.87
N THR A 183 -3.76 -17.10 17.52
CA THR A 183 -4.01 -16.01 16.59
C THR A 183 -4.37 -16.53 15.20
N PHE A 184 -3.65 -17.54 14.73
CA PHE A 184 -3.92 -18.19 13.46
C PHE A 184 -5.31 -18.83 13.42
N LEU A 185 -5.69 -19.57 14.45
CA LEU A 185 -7.04 -20.17 14.55
C LEU A 185 -8.15 -19.12 14.59
N LYS A 186 -7.96 -18.01 15.32
CA LYS A 186 -8.89 -16.88 15.29
C LYS A 186 -9.03 -16.28 13.89
N GLY A 187 -7.91 -16.13 13.17
CA GLY A 187 -7.89 -15.62 11.80
C GLY A 187 -8.64 -16.53 10.84
N ILE A 188 -8.38 -17.84 10.87
CA ILE A 188 -9.11 -18.82 10.08
C ILE A 188 -10.61 -18.75 10.40
N PHE A 189 -10.96 -18.76 11.68
CA PHE A 189 -12.37 -18.69 12.10
C PHE A 189 -13.04 -17.40 11.56
N ALA A 190 -12.39 -16.26 11.68
CA ALA A 190 -12.91 -15.00 11.15
C ALA A 190 -13.12 -15.09 9.63
N ILE A 191 -12.11 -15.60 8.89
CA ILE A 191 -12.22 -15.76 7.44
C ILE A 191 -13.39 -16.66 7.07
N LEU A 192 -13.53 -17.81 7.70
CA LEU A 192 -14.60 -18.76 7.41
C LEU A 192 -15.98 -18.20 7.67
N VAL A 193 -16.17 -17.54 8.83
CA VAL A 193 -17.46 -16.97 9.21
C VAL A 193 -17.86 -15.82 8.30
N PHE A 194 -16.95 -14.90 8.04
CA PHE A 194 -17.25 -13.71 7.28
C PHE A 194 -17.24 -13.92 5.76
N SER A 195 -16.53 -14.92 5.26
CA SER A 195 -16.62 -15.35 3.86
C SER A 195 -17.78 -16.30 3.59
N ARG A 196 -18.62 -16.62 4.59
CA ARG A 196 -19.71 -17.61 4.49
C ARG A 196 -19.26 -18.97 3.98
N PHE A 197 -18.04 -19.37 4.31
CA PHE A 197 -17.41 -20.61 3.84
C PHE A 197 -17.16 -20.71 2.33
N ASP A 198 -17.52 -19.71 1.52
CA ASP A 198 -17.31 -19.72 0.06
C ASP A 198 -15.84 -19.86 -0.32
N ILE A 199 -14.93 -19.32 0.52
CA ILE A 199 -13.48 -19.46 0.33
C ILE A 199 -13.05 -20.92 0.24
N ILE A 200 -13.66 -21.83 1.01
CA ILE A 200 -13.33 -23.26 0.96
C ILE A 200 -13.69 -23.84 -0.42
N LEU A 201 -14.84 -23.45 -0.96
CA LEU A 201 -15.33 -23.96 -2.23
C LEU A 201 -14.52 -23.43 -3.42
N HIS A 202 -13.99 -22.21 -3.34
CA HIS A 202 -13.30 -21.53 -4.45
C HIS A 202 -11.79 -21.34 -4.21
N CYS A 203 -11.21 -21.97 -3.16
CA CYS A 203 -9.80 -21.74 -2.80
C CYS A 203 -8.82 -22.14 -3.91
N MET A 204 -9.11 -23.19 -4.67
CA MET A 204 -8.24 -23.66 -5.76
C MET A 204 -8.29 -22.70 -6.96
N ASP A 205 -9.45 -22.15 -7.26
CA ASP A 205 -9.61 -21.19 -8.36
C ASP A 205 -9.00 -19.84 -7.96
N GLY A 206 -9.16 -19.43 -6.71
CA GLY A 206 -8.50 -18.26 -6.15
C GLY A 206 -6.97 -18.36 -6.18
N LEU A 207 -6.41 -19.55 -5.87
CA LEU A 207 -4.96 -19.80 -5.99
C LEU A 207 -4.49 -19.73 -7.44
N LYS A 208 -5.19 -20.36 -8.39
CA LYS A 208 -4.87 -20.27 -9.82
C LYS A 208 -4.94 -18.84 -10.32
N GLY A 209 -5.99 -18.10 -9.97
CA GLY A 209 -6.13 -16.68 -10.30
C GLY A 209 -4.99 -15.83 -9.72
N THR A 210 -4.57 -16.09 -8.47
CA THR A 210 -3.43 -15.40 -7.87
C THR A 210 -2.12 -15.72 -8.59
N MET A 211 -1.92 -16.98 -9.01
CA MET A 211 -0.72 -17.39 -9.73
C MET A 211 -0.64 -16.85 -11.17
N SER A 212 -1.75 -16.47 -11.78
CA SER A 212 -1.75 -15.86 -13.13
C SER A 212 -1.06 -14.48 -13.13
N PHE A 213 -1.04 -13.77 -11.99
CA PHE A 213 -0.32 -12.50 -11.84
C PHE A 213 1.20 -12.66 -11.65
N ALA A 214 1.70 -13.90 -11.45
CA ALA A 214 3.12 -14.15 -11.44
C ALA A 214 3.69 -13.85 -12.84
N GLY A 215 4.86 -13.23 -12.90
CA GLY A 215 5.50 -12.82 -14.17
C GLY A 215 5.95 -13.99 -15.02
N GLN A 216 4.98 -14.82 -15.44
CA GLN A 216 5.22 -15.95 -16.31
C GLN A 216 5.63 -15.45 -17.71
N GLY A 217 6.71 -16.02 -18.24
CA GLY A 217 7.23 -15.62 -19.55
C GLY A 217 8.20 -14.45 -19.57
N LEU A 218 8.32 -13.68 -18.46
CA LEU A 218 9.30 -12.61 -18.35
C LEU A 218 10.66 -13.13 -17.91
N SER A 219 11.73 -12.68 -18.56
CA SER A 219 13.10 -12.93 -18.14
C SER A 219 13.41 -12.24 -16.80
N PHE A 220 14.45 -12.72 -16.09
CA PHE A 220 14.91 -12.06 -14.87
C PHE A 220 15.32 -10.59 -15.11
N THR A 221 15.93 -10.32 -16.27
CA THR A 221 16.35 -8.96 -16.65
C THR A 221 15.16 -8.02 -16.81
N GLU A 222 14.08 -8.44 -17.45
CA GLU A 222 12.85 -7.66 -17.57
C GLU A 222 12.21 -7.40 -16.20
N LYS A 223 12.13 -8.42 -15.36
CA LYS A 223 11.65 -8.27 -13.97
C LYS A 223 12.52 -7.30 -13.16
N TRP A 224 13.85 -7.33 -13.37
CA TRP A 224 14.78 -6.40 -12.72
C TRP A 224 14.54 -4.95 -13.16
N TYR A 225 14.36 -4.71 -14.45
CA TYR A 225 14.05 -3.37 -14.95
C TYR A 225 12.76 -2.82 -14.35
N GLN A 226 11.71 -3.62 -14.35
CA GLN A 226 10.44 -3.24 -13.76
C GLN A 226 10.53 -3.04 -12.24
N TYR A 227 11.26 -3.89 -11.53
CA TYR A 227 11.43 -3.76 -10.09
C TYR A 227 12.20 -2.50 -9.70
N THR A 228 13.28 -2.15 -10.42
CA THR A 228 14.01 -0.91 -10.14
C THR A 228 13.17 0.33 -10.44
N ALA A 229 12.41 0.33 -11.52
CA ALA A 229 11.44 1.38 -11.81
C ALA A 229 10.32 1.47 -10.75
N PHE A 230 9.83 0.33 -10.25
CA PHE A 230 8.89 0.27 -9.14
C PHE A 230 9.47 0.91 -7.86
N VAL A 231 10.72 0.63 -7.50
CA VAL A 231 11.35 1.23 -6.31
C VAL A 231 11.41 2.75 -6.43
N ARG A 232 11.75 3.28 -7.62
CA ARG A 232 11.65 4.72 -7.89
C ARG A 232 10.22 5.23 -7.69
N SER A 233 9.24 4.50 -8.19
CA SER A 233 7.83 4.91 -8.11
C SER A 233 7.27 4.96 -6.69
N CYS A 234 7.97 4.40 -5.70
CA CYS A 234 7.66 4.61 -4.29
C CYS A 234 7.89 6.05 -3.82
N PHE A 235 8.52 6.91 -4.63
CA PHE A 235 8.82 8.31 -4.31
C PHE A 235 8.39 9.27 -5.42
N ILE A 236 8.62 8.92 -6.68
CA ILE A 236 8.51 9.79 -7.85
C ILE A 236 7.53 9.17 -8.84
N ALA A 237 6.75 10.01 -9.52
CA ALA A 237 5.85 9.59 -10.58
C ALA A 237 6.58 8.71 -11.62
N PRO A 238 6.05 7.54 -11.93
CA PRO A 238 6.65 6.67 -12.93
C PRO A 238 6.46 7.22 -14.35
N ASP A 239 7.23 6.69 -15.29
CA ASP A 239 6.97 6.91 -16.69
C ASP A 239 5.68 6.19 -17.09
N PHE A 240 4.86 6.82 -17.92
CA PHE A 240 3.59 6.28 -18.37
C PHE A 240 3.52 6.20 -19.90
N CYS A 241 2.57 5.43 -20.37
CA CYS A 241 2.20 5.38 -21.79
C CYS A 241 0.68 5.29 -21.92
N LEU A 242 0.21 5.72 -23.06
CA LEU A 242 -1.20 5.60 -23.42
C LEU A 242 -1.37 4.35 -24.31
N TYR A 243 -2.24 3.46 -23.87
CA TYR A 243 -2.66 2.30 -24.65
C TYR A 243 -4.12 2.44 -25.05
N GLN A 244 -4.52 1.63 -26.02
CA GLN A 244 -5.92 1.40 -26.33
C GLN A 244 -6.28 -0.02 -25.99
N GLU A 245 -7.19 -0.20 -25.05
CA GLU A 245 -7.72 -1.49 -24.66
C GLU A 245 -9.22 -1.54 -24.94
N GLY A 246 -9.64 -2.52 -25.73
CA GLY A 246 -11.04 -2.59 -26.17
C GLY A 246 -11.56 -1.35 -26.90
N GLY A 247 -10.67 -0.58 -27.55
CA GLY A 247 -11.00 0.69 -28.21
C GLY A 247 -11.02 1.92 -27.29
N LEU A 248 -10.75 1.75 -25.99
CA LEU A 248 -10.70 2.83 -25.01
C LEU A 248 -9.25 3.20 -24.68
N PRO A 249 -8.91 4.51 -24.58
CA PRO A 249 -7.58 4.95 -24.14
C PRO A 249 -7.37 4.62 -22.67
N THR A 250 -6.22 4.05 -22.34
CA THR A 250 -5.82 3.70 -20.97
C THR A 250 -4.50 4.34 -20.60
N TRP A 251 -4.36 4.73 -19.32
CA TRP A 251 -3.17 5.29 -18.73
C TRP A 251 -2.44 4.18 -17.97
N GLN A 252 -1.32 3.72 -18.52
CA GLN A 252 -0.59 2.57 -17.99
C GLN A 252 0.85 2.92 -17.71
N LEU A 253 1.53 2.10 -16.89
CA LEU A 253 2.98 2.18 -16.74
C LEU A 253 3.67 1.91 -18.07
N ALA A 254 4.66 2.75 -18.39
CA ALA A 254 5.58 2.43 -19.47
C ALA A 254 6.41 1.19 -19.09
N GLN A 255 6.60 0.29 -20.04
CA GLN A 255 7.44 -0.86 -19.83
C GLN A 255 8.89 -0.42 -19.66
N ALA A 256 9.49 -0.75 -18.51
CA ALA A 256 10.88 -0.45 -18.25
C ALA A 256 11.80 -1.33 -19.13
N THR A 257 12.62 -0.69 -19.96
CA THR A 257 13.54 -1.38 -20.91
C THR A 257 15.00 -1.34 -20.44
N GLN A 258 15.27 -0.66 -19.33
CA GLN A 258 16.61 -0.52 -18.75
C GLN A 258 16.56 -0.40 -17.23
N THR A 259 17.69 -0.62 -16.58
CA THR A 259 17.82 -0.45 -15.14
C THR A 259 17.59 1.00 -14.73
N ASP A 260 16.67 1.22 -13.79
CA ASP A 260 16.47 2.51 -13.15
C ASP A 260 17.52 2.72 -12.04
N TRP A 261 18.54 3.55 -12.34
CA TRP A 261 19.65 3.79 -11.41
C TRP A 261 19.22 4.50 -10.12
N LEU A 262 18.16 5.30 -10.14
CA LEU A 262 17.63 5.90 -8.92
C LEU A 262 17.01 4.83 -8.03
N GLY A 263 16.25 3.90 -8.61
CA GLY A 263 15.70 2.74 -7.88
C GLY A 263 16.82 1.89 -7.28
N VAL A 264 17.88 1.62 -8.03
CA VAL A 264 19.06 0.90 -7.51
C VAL A 264 19.71 1.67 -6.36
N THR A 265 19.86 2.98 -6.48
CA THR A 265 20.44 3.83 -5.42
C THR A 265 19.60 3.76 -4.15
N ILE A 266 18.26 3.82 -4.25
CA ILE A 266 17.34 3.67 -3.11
C ILE A 266 17.53 2.30 -2.44
N LEU A 267 17.62 1.22 -3.23
CA LEU A 267 17.87 -0.13 -2.71
C LEU A 267 19.19 -0.21 -1.94
N LEU A 268 20.26 0.31 -2.52
CA LEU A 268 21.59 0.33 -1.87
C LEU A 268 21.57 1.13 -0.57
N LEU A 269 20.95 2.31 -0.57
CA LEU A 269 20.80 3.12 0.64
C LEU A 269 19.94 2.41 1.69
N THR A 270 18.93 1.63 1.29
CA THR A 270 18.12 0.81 2.21
C THR A 270 18.97 -0.29 2.87
N VAL A 271 19.83 -0.96 2.09
CA VAL A 271 20.79 -1.94 2.64
C VAL A 271 21.78 -1.28 3.61
N VAL A 272 22.37 -0.13 3.22
CA VAL A 272 23.27 0.64 4.09
C VAL A 272 22.57 1.07 5.37
N SER A 273 21.33 1.55 5.27
CA SER A 273 20.51 1.90 6.43
C SER A 273 20.36 0.73 7.40
N PHE A 274 20.03 -0.45 6.87
CA PHE A 274 19.91 -1.67 7.68
C PHE A 274 21.23 -2.04 8.35
N LEU A 275 22.35 -2.05 7.63
CA LEU A 275 23.66 -2.40 8.19
C LEU A 275 24.06 -1.49 9.35
N ILE A 276 23.80 -0.18 9.23
CA ILE A 276 24.08 0.80 10.25
C ILE A 276 23.12 0.66 11.46
N ASN A 277 21.84 0.44 11.19
CA ASN A 277 20.77 0.42 12.19
C ASN A 277 20.29 -1.00 12.54
N ARG A 278 21.12 -2.04 12.33
CA ARG A 278 20.74 -3.45 12.49
C ARG A 278 20.21 -3.85 13.87
N LYS A 279 20.48 -3.06 14.90
CA LYS A 279 19.97 -3.28 16.27
C LYS A 279 18.57 -2.68 16.47
N ASP A 280 18.19 -1.70 15.65
CA ASP A 280 16.87 -1.07 15.71
C ASP A 280 15.80 -1.98 15.13
N ILE A 281 14.73 -2.20 15.88
CA ILE A 281 13.66 -3.11 15.48
C ILE A 281 12.89 -2.58 14.27
N VAL A 282 12.66 -1.27 14.18
CA VAL A 282 11.98 -0.65 13.05
C VAL A 282 12.77 -0.83 11.77
N SER A 283 14.11 -0.66 11.84
CA SER A 283 15.01 -0.94 10.70
C SER A 283 14.98 -2.39 10.26
N ARG A 284 14.89 -3.34 11.19
CA ARG A 284 14.76 -4.77 10.87
C ARG A 284 13.43 -5.08 10.19
N ILE A 285 12.33 -4.51 10.68
CA ILE A 285 11.00 -4.69 10.08
C ILE A 285 10.97 -4.09 8.68
N SER A 286 11.44 -2.86 8.50
CA SER A 286 11.47 -2.17 7.21
C SER A 286 12.32 -2.94 6.20
N PHE A 287 13.51 -3.38 6.61
CA PHE A 287 14.38 -4.17 5.72
C PHE A 287 13.77 -5.53 5.38
N GLY A 288 13.16 -6.22 6.35
CA GLY A 288 12.45 -7.48 6.11
C GLY A 288 11.32 -7.32 5.11
N TRP A 289 10.56 -6.21 5.20
CA TRP A 289 9.49 -5.91 4.25
C TRP A 289 10.00 -5.54 2.86
N THR A 290 11.12 -4.81 2.79
CA THR A 290 11.84 -4.57 1.52
C THR A 290 12.34 -5.88 0.91
N ALA A 291 12.92 -6.77 1.70
CA ALA A 291 13.36 -8.09 1.22
C ALA A 291 12.18 -8.93 0.73
N PHE A 292 11.02 -8.83 1.39
CA PHE A 292 9.79 -9.47 0.93
C PHE A 292 9.28 -8.88 -0.38
N SER A 293 9.38 -7.56 -0.60
CA SER A 293 9.05 -6.95 -1.89
C SER A 293 9.95 -7.48 -3.01
N LEU A 294 11.24 -7.65 -2.73
CA LEU A 294 12.20 -8.22 -3.68
C LEU A 294 11.83 -9.67 -4.03
N LEU A 295 11.46 -10.48 -3.02
CA LEU A 295 11.00 -11.85 -3.25
C LEU A 295 9.73 -11.88 -4.11
N LEU A 296 8.71 -11.09 -3.75
CA LEU A 296 7.40 -11.13 -4.38
C LEU A 296 7.41 -10.49 -5.78
N LEU A 297 7.97 -9.29 -5.91
CA LEU A 297 7.89 -8.51 -7.15
C LEU A 297 9.02 -8.84 -8.13
N LEU A 298 10.26 -9.12 -7.64
CA LEU A 298 11.37 -9.44 -8.53
C LEU A 298 11.48 -10.95 -8.79
N ILE A 299 11.54 -11.77 -7.74
CA ILE A 299 11.79 -13.21 -7.94
C ILE A 299 10.55 -13.89 -8.52
N VAL A 300 9.38 -13.73 -7.88
CA VAL A 300 8.11 -14.27 -8.40
C VAL A 300 7.65 -13.45 -9.62
N GLY A 301 7.90 -12.14 -9.65
CA GLY A 301 7.45 -11.23 -10.70
C GLY A 301 5.96 -10.90 -10.59
N TYR A 302 5.42 -10.88 -9.38
CA TYR A 302 4.00 -10.59 -9.14
C TYR A 302 3.64 -9.18 -9.61
N GLY A 303 2.62 -9.07 -10.48
CA GLY A 303 2.22 -7.81 -11.10
C GLY A 303 3.11 -7.33 -12.26
N ALA A 304 4.16 -8.09 -12.62
CA ALA A 304 5.05 -7.68 -13.71
C ALA A 304 4.42 -7.87 -15.10
N SER A 305 3.61 -8.90 -15.28
CA SER A 305 2.98 -9.22 -16.57
C SER A 305 1.94 -8.18 -17.02
N GLU A 306 1.36 -7.43 -16.08
CA GLU A 306 0.28 -6.49 -16.33
C GLU A 306 0.70 -5.02 -16.12
N ASN A 307 2.01 -4.75 -15.99
CA ASN A 307 2.53 -3.44 -15.58
C ASN A 307 1.89 -2.89 -14.28
N GLY A 308 1.34 -3.78 -13.45
CA GLY A 308 0.55 -3.46 -12.25
C GLY A 308 1.38 -3.19 -11.00
N MET A 309 2.73 -3.19 -11.07
CA MET A 309 3.56 -3.03 -9.87
C MET A 309 3.32 -1.72 -9.12
N ILE A 310 2.86 -0.66 -9.80
CA ILE A 310 2.59 0.64 -9.17
C ILE A 310 1.55 0.55 -8.05
N LEU A 311 0.61 -0.37 -8.13
CA LEU A 311 -0.41 -0.59 -7.11
C LEU A 311 0.19 -1.02 -5.76
N TYR A 312 1.38 -1.65 -5.79
CA TYR A 312 2.11 -2.04 -4.59
C TYR A 312 3.04 -0.94 -4.05
N SER A 313 3.10 0.24 -4.70
CA SER A 313 4.03 1.30 -4.32
C SER A 313 3.74 1.90 -2.94
N LEU A 314 2.48 2.00 -2.51
CA LEU A 314 2.14 2.35 -1.13
C LEU A 314 2.38 1.18 -0.18
N TYR A 315 2.04 -0.04 -0.62
CA TYR A 315 2.12 -1.26 0.17
C TYR A 315 3.54 -1.63 0.60
N PHE A 316 4.54 -1.37 -0.24
CA PHE A 316 5.94 -1.57 0.09
C PHE A 316 6.71 -0.27 0.36
N GLY A 317 6.23 0.86 -0.18
CA GLY A 317 6.91 2.17 -0.12
C GLY A 317 7.22 2.64 1.30
N TRP A 318 6.32 2.43 2.24
CA TRP A 318 6.52 2.82 3.63
C TRP A 318 7.81 2.23 4.24
N ALA A 319 8.22 1.03 3.83
CA ALA A 319 9.43 0.40 4.31
C ALA A 319 10.70 1.10 3.79
N PHE A 320 10.70 1.50 2.51
CA PHE A 320 11.77 2.31 1.95
C PHE A 320 11.84 3.68 2.65
N TRP A 321 10.68 4.33 2.88
CA TRP A 321 10.62 5.63 3.55
C TRP A 321 11.20 5.56 4.96
N LEU A 322 10.79 4.58 5.76
CA LEU A 322 11.34 4.38 7.11
C LEU A 322 12.84 4.10 7.08
N SER A 323 13.29 3.24 6.17
CA SER A 323 14.72 2.90 6.04
C SER A 323 15.57 4.13 5.72
N LEU A 324 15.18 4.91 4.71
CA LEU A 324 15.92 6.10 4.32
C LEU A 324 15.88 7.19 5.40
N PHE A 325 14.73 7.33 6.08
CA PHE A 325 14.61 8.32 7.15
C PHE A 325 15.47 7.95 8.38
N LYS A 326 15.52 6.67 8.75
CA LYS A 326 16.41 6.16 9.81
C LYS A 326 17.88 6.38 9.45
N LEU A 327 18.25 6.19 8.18
CA LEU A 327 19.60 6.50 7.69
C LEU A 327 19.91 7.99 7.87
N LEU A 328 19.00 8.87 7.43
CA LEU A 328 19.14 10.31 7.57
C LEU A 328 19.26 10.74 9.04
N GLN A 329 18.41 10.21 9.91
CA GLN A 329 18.50 10.46 11.37
C GLN A 329 19.86 10.06 11.92
N ASN A 330 20.41 8.93 11.50
CA ASN A 330 21.71 8.45 11.98
C ASN A 330 22.86 9.32 11.48
N ILE A 331 22.86 9.72 10.21
CA ILE A 331 23.87 10.63 9.64
C ILE A 331 23.89 11.95 10.40
N LEU A 332 22.70 12.49 10.70
CA LEU A 332 22.58 13.78 11.39
C LEU A 332 22.75 13.69 12.91
N TYR A 333 22.75 12.48 13.48
CA TYR A 333 22.79 12.28 14.95
C TYR A 333 23.94 12.99 15.63
N ARG A 334 25.12 13.03 15.01
CA ARG A 334 26.33 13.64 15.54
C ARG A 334 26.40 15.17 15.37
N MET A 335 25.45 15.76 14.64
CA MET A 335 25.47 17.20 14.36
C MET A 335 24.81 17.99 15.49
N LYS A 336 25.43 19.11 15.92
CA LYS A 336 24.87 20.00 16.94
C LYS A 336 23.47 20.55 16.56
N CYS A 337 23.27 20.85 15.26
CA CYS A 337 22.03 21.43 14.72
C CYS A 337 21.15 20.40 14.01
N LYS A 338 21.14 19.13 14.46
CA LYS A 338 20.48 18.00 13.76
C LYS A 338 19.01 18.26 13.41
N GLU A 339 18.24 18.89 14.30
CA GLU A 339 16.81 19.16 14.06
C GLU A 339 16.58 20.23 12.97
N VAL A 340 17.43 21.26 12.96
CA VAL A 340 17.37 22.31 11.94
C VAL A 340 17.76 21.74 10.57
N MET A 341 18.86 20.99 10.52
CA MET A 341 19.31 20.32 9.29
C MET A 341 18.26 19.34 8.78
N LEU A 342 17.64 18.55 9.66
CA LEU A 342 16.59 17.62 9.27
C LEU A 342 15.37 18.36 8.65
N ARG A 343 14.94 19.47 9.25
CA ARG A 343 13.86 20.30 8.67
C ARG A 343 14.23 20.88 7.31
N ILE A 344 15.45 21.40 7.16
CA ILE A 344 15.94 21.95 5.89
C ILE A 344 15.93 20.86 4.81
N ILE A 345 16.51 19.69 5.11
CA ILE A 345 16.56 18.56 4.17
C ILE A 345 15.16 18.10 3.78
N MET A 346 14.25 17.92 4.77
CA MET A 346 12.87 17.55 4.47
C MET A 346 12.16 18.59 3.60
N THR A 347 12.38 19.89 3.87
CA THR A 347 11.79 20.96 3.05
C THR A 347 12.31 20.91 1.62
N LEU A 348 13.62 20.73 1.42
CA LEU A 348 14.21 20.62 0.07
C LEU A 348 13.67 19.39 -0.68
N ILE A 349 13.59 18.24 -0.01
CA ILE A 349 13.00 17.01 -0.57
C ILE A 349 11.52 17.25 -0.91
N THR A 350 10.77 17.91 -0.03
CA THR A 350 9.35 18.24 -0.26
C THR A 350 9.17 19.05 -1.53
N VAL A 351 9.93 20.15 -1.67
CA VAL A 351 9.83 21.02 -2.86
C VAL A 351 10.20 20.24 -4.13
N PHE A 352 11.30 19.50 -4.09
CA PHE A 352 11.74 18.68 -5.21
C PHE A 352 10.69 17.65 -5.64
N LEU A 353 10.19 16.85 -4.70
CA LEU A 353 9.19 15.82 -4.97
C LEU A 353 7.85 16.42 -5.40
N PHE A 354 7.43 17.52 -4.76
CA PHE A 354 6.18 18.20 -5.14
C PHE A 354 6.22 18.64 -6.60
N VAL A 355 7.29 19.31 -7.04
CA VAL A 355 7.41 19.80 -8.42
C VAL A 355 7.36 18.65 -9.43
N ILE A 356 8.05 17.54 -9.15
CA ILE A 356 8.05 16.40 -10.07
C ILE A 356 6.71 15.66 -10.06
N ASN A 357 6.19 15.36 -8.88
CA ASN A 357 5.02 14.51 -8.74
C ASN A 357 3.73 15.22 -9.11
N ILE A 358 3.61 16.54 -8.86
CA ILE A 358 2.44 17.31 -9.28
C ILE A 358 2.30 17.35 -10.80
N ARG A 359 3.41 17.33 -11.53
CA ARG A 359 3.38 17.23 -12.99
C ARG A 359 2.81 15.90 -13.44
N GLY A 360 3.31 14.76 -12.94
CA GLY A 360 2.79 13.44 -13.29
C GLY A 360 1.31 13.27 -12.90
N MET A 361 0.92 13.79 -11.72
CA MET A 361 -0.48 13.81 -11.32
C MET A 361 -1.34 14.70 -12.22
N GLY A 362 -0.83 15.86 -12.63
CA GLY A 362 -1.52 16.79 -13.53
C GLY A 362 -1.78 16.17 -14.91
N GLU A 363 -0.80 15.46 -15.46
CA GLU A 363 -0.92 14.75 -16.74
C GLU A 363 -1.99 13.64 -16.66
N MET A 364 -1.99 12.84 -15.57
CA MET A 364 -2.99 11.80 -15.33
C MET A 364 -4.41 12.37 -15.17
N VAL A 365 -4.56 13.44 -14.39
CA VAL A 365 -5.86 14.10 -14.20
C VAL A 365 -6.36 14.74 -15.50
N SER A 366 -5.47 15.31 -16.29
CA SER A 366 -5.80 15.87 -17.61
C SER A 366 -6.29 14.79 -18.57
N PHE A 367 -5.61 13.65 -18.62
CA PHE A 367 -6.05 12.46 -19.35
C PHE A 367 -7.45 12.02 -18.91
N ALA A 368 -7.64 11.83 -17.58
CA ALA A 368 -8.92 11.40 -17.03
C ALA A 368 -10.06 12.39 -17.34
N SER A 369 -9.80 13.69 -17.30
CA SER A 369 -10.80 14.72 -17.61
C SER A 369 -11.14 14.82 -19.08
N LEU A 370 -10.17 14.52 -19.96
CA LEU A 370 -10.37 14.60 -21.40
C LEU A 370 -11.14 13.41 -21.95
N PHE A 371 -10.77 12.20 -21.53
CA PHE A 371 -11.32 10.97 -22.09
C PHE A 371 -12.48 10.37 -21.29
N TYR A 372 -12.56 10.67 -19.99
CA TYR A 372 -13.56 10.13 -19.07
C TYR A 372 -14.22 11.21 -18.22
N PRO A 373 -14.78 12.27 -18.83
CA PRO A 373 -15.50 13.28 -18.06
C PRO A 373 -16.68 12.61 -17.35
N TYR A 374 -16.95 13.04 -16.13
CA TYR A 374 -18.15 12.61 -15.43
C TYR A 374 -19.36 13.27 -16.07
N GLN A 375 -20.31 12.49 -16.57
CA GLN A 375 -21.57 12.93 -17.17
C GLN A 375 -22.67 13.09 -16.13
#